data_53fec5f90bd74d96cf06aec6f371db69
#
_entry.id   53fec5f90bd74d96cf06aec6f371db69
#
_cell.length_a   1.000
_cell.length_b   1.000
_cell.length_c   1.000
_cell.angle_alpha   90.00
_cell.angle_beta   90.00
_cell.angle_gamma   90.00
#
_symmetry.space_group_name_H-M   'P 1'
#
loop_
_entity.id
_entity.type
_entity.pdbx_description
1 polymer ?
#
loop_
_entity_poly.entity_id
_entity_poly.type
_entity_poly.pdbx_seq_one_letter_code
_entity_poly.pdbx_strand_id
1 'polypeptide(L)'
;IPRENVERGLPLATWFCEGRAGLLDRVVAIRKTMMYAPRYVRRLVTGVRIVGWEGGTLAVRANYLALETLLDEPTRIFNCGEYRDRLAVVGGELRFREKLCVFDSLLVPNSVIFPL
;
A
#
# COMPACT_ATOMS: atom_id res chain seq x y z
N ILE A 1 3.62 -4.14 -4.88
CA ILE A 1 4.32 -5.13 -5.71
C ILE A 1 3.38 -6.31 -5.97
N PRO A 2 3.27 -6.81 -7.21
CA PRO A 2 2.50 -8.03 -7.48
C PRO A 2 3.05 -9.24 -6.74
N ARG A 3 2.16 -10.11 -6.25
CA ARG A 3 2.56 -11.35 -5.56
C ARG A 3 3.51 -12.19 -6.41
N GLU A 4 3.23 -12.32 -7.70
CA GLU A 4 4.08 -13.07 -8.63
C GLU A 4 5.53 -12.56 -8.64
N ASN A 5 5.72 -11.25 -8.59
CA ASN A 5 7.06 -10.68 -8.57
C ASN A 5 7.80 -11.01 -7.26
N VAL A 6 7.07 -11.01 -6.13
CA VAL A 6 7.64 -11.42 -4.84
C VAL A 6 8.07 -12.88 -4.88
N GLU A 7 7.23 -13.76 -5.39
CA GLU A 7 7.51 -15.20 -5.48
C GLU A 7 8.68 -15.52 -6.40
N ARG A 8 8.86 -14.72 -7.44
CA ARG A 8 10.00 -14.84 -8.38
C ARG A 8 11.25 -14.08 -7.95
N GLY A 9 11.21 -13.39 -6.82
CA GLY A 9 12.33 -12.56 -6.34
C GLY A 9 12.62 -11.34 -7.21
N LEU A 10 11.63 -10.85 -7.96
CA LEU A 10 11.77 -9.68 -8.81
C LEU A 10 11.40 -8.42 -8.03
N PRO A 11 12.28 -7.41 -7.94
CA PRO A 11 12.02 -6.18 -7.17
C PRO A 11 11.16 -5.16 -7.94
N LEU A 12 10.34 -5.60 -8.85
CA LEU A 12 9.53 -4.74 -9.70
C LEU A 12 8.20 -4.41 -9.02
N ALA A 13 8.00 -3.16 -8.72
CA ALA A 13 6.79 -2.63 -8.11
C ALA A 13 6.04 -1.73 -9.08
N THR A 14 4.70 -1.70 -8.95
CA THR A 14 3.86 -0.75 -9.68
C THR A 14 4.11 0.68 -9.20
N TRP A 15 4.45 0.83 -7.93
CA TRP A 15 4.65 2.11 -7.29
C TRP A 15 5.68 1.97 -6.17
N PHE A 16 6.61 2.90 -6.12
CA PHE A 16 7.68 2.91 -5.13
C PHE A 16 7.96 4.34 -4.66
N CYS A 17 8.09 4.50 -3.35
CA CYS A 17 8.55 5.75 -2.75
C CYS A 17 9.59 5.46 -1.68
N GLU A 18 10.64 6.23 -1.69
CA GLU A 18 11.69 6.17 -0.69
C GLU A 18 11.58 7.35 0.26
N GLY A 19 11.47 7.03 1.55
CA GLY A 19 11.43 8.00 2.62
C GLY A 19 10.17 8.85 2.66
N ARG A 20 10.08 9.65 3.72
CA ARG A 20 8.93 10.54 3.96
C ARG A 20 8.79 11.61 2.89
N ALA A 21 9.90 12.13 2.38
CA ALA A 21 9.90 13.16 1.34
C ALA A 21 9.25 12.64 0.06
N GLY A 22 9.59 11.42 -0.38
CA GLY A 22 8.99 10.81 -1.56
C GLY A 22 7.49 10.59 -1.41
N LEU A 23 7.03 10.21 -0.22
CA LEU A 23 5.59 10.10 0.07
C LEU A 23 4.90 11.46 0.01
N LEU A 24 5.52 12.49 0.55
CA LEU A 24 4.98 13.84 0.54
C LEU A 24 4.87 14.38 -0.89
N ASP A 25 5.87 14.17 -1.70
CA ASP A 25 5.86 14.56 -3.12
C ASP A 25 4.70 13.90 -3.87
N ARG A 26 4.42 12.64 -3.58
CA ARG A 26 3.30 11.93 -4.17
C ARG A 26 1.96 12.53 -3.75
N VAL A 27 1.79 12.86 -2.48
CA VAL A 27 0.57 13.51 -1.97
C VAL A 27 0.37 14.88 -2.62
N VAL A 28 1.44 15.67 -2.74
CA VAL A 28 1.39 16.98 -3.40
C VAL A 28 1.01 16.83 -4.88
N ALA A 29 1.60 15.87 -5.59
CA ALA A 29 1.27 15.59 -6.98
C ALA A 29 -0.21 15.25 -7.16
N ILE A 30 -0.76 14.37 -6.32
CA ILE A 30 -2.18 13.98 -6.36
C ILE A 30 -3.07 15.20 -6.12
N ARG A 31 -2.75 16.04 -5.13
CA ARG A 31 -3.57 17.20 -4.75
C ARG A 31 -3.52 18.33 -5.75
N LYS A 32 -2.35 18.60 -6.33
CA LYS A 32 -2.13 19.78 -7.18
C LYS A 32 -2.40 19.53 -8.66
N THR A 33 -2.14 18.32 -9.15
CA THR A 33 -2.29 18.04 -10.59
C THR A 33 -3.71 17.64 -10.96
N MET A 34 -4.47 17.04 -10.06
CA MET A 34 -5.92 16.74 -10.20
C MET A 34 -6.36 16.26 -11.60
N MET A 35 -5.49 15.57 -12.29
CA MET A 35 -5.75 15.06 -13.64
C MET A 35 -6.56 13.77 -13.67
N TYR A 36 -6.92 13.27 -12.48
CA TYR A 36 -7.60 11.99 -12.31
C TYR A 36 -9.07 12.20 -11.99
N ALA A 37 -9.93 11.31 -12.48
CA ALA A 37 -11.34 11.30 -12.11
C ALA A 37 -11.49 11.20 -10.59
N PRO A 38 -12.32 12.04 -9.96
CA PRO A 38 -12.58 11.99 -8.52
C PRO A 38 -13.05 10.60 -8.11
N ARG A 39 -12.54 10.13 -6.97
CA ARG A 39 -12.87 8.80 -6.46
C ARG A 39 -12.79 8.73 -4.94
N TYR A 40 -13.53 7.80 -4.37
CA TYR A 40 -13.41 7.42 -2.97
C TYR A 40 -12.69 6.07 -2.88
N VAL A 41 -11.72 5.98 -2.00
CA VAL A 41 -11.02 4.72 -1.71
C VAL A 41 -11.20 4.37 -0.24
N ARG A 42 -11.64 3.14 0.03
CA ARG A 42 -11.75 2.60 1.39
C ARG A 42 -10.88 1.36 1.51
N ARG A 43 -10.18 1.28 2.61
CA ARG A 43 -9.32 0.13 2.93
C ARG A 43 -9.85 -0.58 4.16
N LEU A 44 -10.06 -1.88 4.03
CA LEU A 44 -10.40 -2.75 5.13
C LEU A 44 -9.17 -3.60 5.45
N VAL A 45 -8.68 -3.49 6.67
CA VAL A 45 -7.48 -4.20 7.13
C VAL A 45 -7.88 -5.20 8.18
N THR A 46 -7.49 -6.45 8.00
CA THR A 46 -7.84 -7.55 8.89
C THR A 46 -6.64 -8.45 9.16
N GLY A 47 -6.74 -9.30 10.16
CA GLY A 47 -5.72 -10.31 10.43
C GLY A 47 -4.36 -9.71 10.77
N VAL A 48 -4.32 -8.58 11.45
CA VAL A 48 -3.08 -7.96 11.90
C VAL A 48 -2.38 -8.90 12.87
N ARG A 49 -1.14 -9.26 12.56
CA ARG A 49 -0.35 -10.18 13.35
C ARG A 49 1.11 -9.79 13.40
N ILE A 50 1.71 -9.98 14.55
CA ILE A 50 3.14 -9.80 14.75
C ILE A 50 3.83 -11.12 14.36
N VAL A 51 4.76 -11.05 13.41
CA VAL A 51 5.52 -12.22 12.97
C VAL A 51 6.77 -12.41 13.82
N GLY A 52 7.39 -11.32 14.27
CA GLY A 52 8.56 -11.36 15.13
C GLY A 52 9.44 -10.13 15.01
N TRP A 53 10.61 -10.19 15.64
CA TRP A 53 11.65 -9.18 15.49
C TRP A 53 12.67 -9.62 14.46
N GLU A 54 12.97 -8.74 13.51
CA GLU A 54 13.94 -8.97 12.44
C GLU A 54 14.82 -7.72 12.28
N GLY A 55 16.13 -7.85 12.54
CA GLY A 55 17.08 -6.76 12.36
C GLY A 55 16.75 -5.49 13.16
N GLY A 56 16.25 -5.64 14.39
CA GLY A 56 15.87 -4.52 15.26
C GLY A 56 14.52 -3.88 14.91
N THR A 57 13.78 -4.46 14.01
CA THR A 57 12.43 -4.00 13.61
C THR A 57 11.38 -5.07 13.93
N LEU A 58 10.16 -4.63 14.20
CA LEU A 58 9.02 -5.50 14.40
C LEU A 58 8.40 -5.83 13.02
N ALA A 59 8.42 -7.10 12.66
CA ALA A 59 7.77 -7.58 11.45
C ALA A 59 6.27 -7.80 11.71
N VAL A 60 5.43 -7.16 10.93
CA VAL A 60 3.97 -7.22 11.05
C VAL A 60 3.37 -7.56 9.70
N ARG A 61 2.34 -8.40 9.72
CA ARG A 61 1.54 -8.72 8.54
C ARG A 61 0.08 -8.43 8.78
N ALA A 62 -0.61 -8.10 7.72
CA ALA A 62 -2.06 -7.91 7.71
C ALA A 62 -2.61 -8.18 6.32
N ASN A 63 -3.89 -8.55 6.26
CA ASN A 63 -4.61 -8.63 4.99
C ASN A 63 -5.28 -7.29 4.71
N TYR A 64 -5.42 -6.93 3.45
CA TYR A 64 -6.17 -5.73 3.09
C TYR A 64 -7.09 -5.98 1.90
N LEU A 65 -8.16 -5.20 1.87
CA LEU A 65 -9.09 -5.08 0.76
C LEU A 65 -9.28 -3.59 0.48
N ALA A 66 -8.99 -3.16 -0.73
CA ALA A 66 -9.24 -1.79 -1.18
C ALA A 66 -10.48 -1.76 -2.08
N LEU A 67 -11.41 -0.90 -1.72
CA LEU A 67 -12.60 -0.60 -2.49
C LEU A 67 -12.46 0.76 -3.15
N GLU A 68 -12.96 0.89 -4.35
CA GLU A 68 -12.97 2.15 -5.11
C GLU A 68 -14.37 2.48 -5.57
N THR A 69 -14.76 3.75 -5.43
CA THR A 69 -16.01 4.28 -5.95
C THR A 69 -15.70 5.51 -6.80
N LEU A 70 -15.92 5.43 -8.09
CA LEU A 70 -15.96 6.59 -8.98
C LEU A 70 -17.32 7.27 -8.87
N LEU A 71 -17.40 8.58 -9.16
CA LEU A 71 -18.61 9.37 -8.91
C LEU A 71 -19.89 8.79 -9.54
N ASP A 72 -19.76 8.27 -10.76
CA ASP A 72 -20.92 7.81 -11.54
C ASP A 72 -20.97 6.29 -11.66
N GLU A 73 -20.24 5.56 -10.82
CA GLU A 73 -20.14 4.11 -10.89
C GLU A 73 -20.40 3.44 -9.55
N PRO A 74 -20.88 2.19 -9.55
CA PRO A 74 -20.97 1.40 -8.33
C PRO A 74 -19.61 1.20 -7.67
N THR A 75 -19.62 1.01 -6.36
CA THR A 75 -18.42 0.60 -5.63
C THR A 75 -17.92 -0.75 -6.14
N ARG A 76 -16.64 -0.83 -6.38
CA ARG A 76 -15.98 -2.06 -6.85
C ARG A 76 -14.78 -2.43 -6.00
N ILE A 77 -14.40 -3.69 -6.05
CA ILE A 77 -13.13 -4.13 -5.51
C ILE A 77 -12.04 -3.60 -6.42
N PHE A 78 -11.15 -2.79 -5.84
CA PHE A 78 -10.02 -2.25 -6.57
C PHE A 78 -8.84 -3.22 -6.53
N ASN A 79 -8.50 -3.70 -5.34
CA ASN A 79 -7.34 -4.55 -5.14
C ASN A 79 -7.40 -5.20 -3.76
N CYS A 80 -6.77 -6.36 -3.62
CA CYS A 80 -6.59 -7.00 -2.31
C CYS A 80 -5.23 -7.69 -2.23
N GLY A 81 -4.78 -7.95 -1.02
CA GLY A 81 -3.52 -8.61 -0.80
C GLY A 81 -3.08 -8.58 0.66
N GLU A 82 -1.79 -8.51 0.85
CA GLU A 82 -1.15 -8.58 2.15
C GLU A 82 -0.20 -7.39 2.34
N TYR A 83 -0.26 -6.78 3.51
CA TYR A 83 0.78 -5.87 3.97
C TYR A 83 1.88 -6.67 4.67
N ARG A 84 3.11 -6.41 4.30
CA ARG A 84 4.32 -6.90 4.96
C ARG A 84 5.10 -5.68 5.41
N ASP A 85 4.94 -5.36 6.67
CA ASP A 85 5.44 -4.10 7.23
C ASP A 85 6.58 -4.36 8.21
N ARG A 86 7.49 -3.39 8.30
CA ARG A 86 8.51 -3.33 9.35
C ARG A 86 8.32 -2.06 10.14
N LEU A 87 8.21 -2.20 11.44
CA LEU A 87 8.02 -1.09 12.36
C LEU A 87 9.24 -0.95 13.25
N ALA A 88 9.65 0.28 13.48
CA ALA A 88 10.69 0.64 14.45
C ALA A 88 10.08 1.41 15.61
N VAL A 89 10.65 1.26 16.78
CA VAL A 89 10.30 2.08 17.95
C VAL A 89 11.23 3.29 17.97
N VAL A 90 10.65 4.47 17.83
CA VAL A 90 11.39 5.74 17.84
C VAL A 90 10.74 6.66 18.87
N GLY A 91 11.48 7.02 19.94
CA GLY A 91 10.94 7.90 20.96
C GLY A 91 9.70 7.37 21.66
N GLY A 92 9.58 6.04 21.84
CA GLY A 92 8.42 5.38 22.41
C GLY A 92 7.23 5.19 21.48
N GLU A 93 7.35 5.58 20.23
CA GLU A 93 6.30 5.46 19.21
C GLU A 93 6.68 4.47 18.13
N LEU A 94 5.67 3.75 17.61
CA LEU A 94 5.86 2.89 16.43
C LEU A 94 5.86 3.74 15.17
N ARG A 95 6.88 3.55 14.34
CA ARG A 95 7.05 4.20 13.03
C ARG A 95 7.27 3.15 11.95
N PHE A 96 6.73 3.38 10.78
CA PHE A 96 7.03 2.53 9.63
C PHE A 96 8.47 2.74 9.17
N ARG A 97 9.23 1.67 9.17
CA ARG A 97 10.53 1.62 8.51
C ARG A 97 10.40 1.18 7.07
N GLU A 98 9.53 0.22 6.83
CA GLU A 98 9.20 -0.27 5.50
C GLU A 98 7.72 -0.66 5.49
N LYS A 99 7.04 -0.30 4.43
CA LYS A 99 5.68 -0.75 4.14
C LYS A 99 5.66 -1.38 2.78
N LEU A 100 5.41 -2.69 2.73
CA LEU A 100 5.32 -3.45 1.50
C LEU A 100 3.89 -3.92 1.29
N CYS A 101 3.28 -3.46 0.22
CA CYS A 101 1.96 -3.90 -0.21
C CYS A 101 2.11 -4.95 -1.30
N VAL A 102 1.76 -6.19 -0.99
CA VAL A 102 1.80 -7.33 -1.91
C VAL A 102 0.39 -7.62 -2.36
N PHE A 103 0.06 -7.32 -3.61
CA PHE A 103 -1.29 -7.52 -4.13
C PHE A 103 -1.39 -8.80 -4.96
N ASP A 104 -2.57 -9.42 -4.91
CA ASP A 104 -2.80 -10.76 -5.45
C ASP A 104 -3.04 -10.76 -6.96
N SER A 105 -3.70 -9.74 -7.48
CA SER A 105 -4.02 -9.65 -8.91
C SER A 105 -3.03 -8.78 -9.66
N LEU A 106 -2.57 -9.25 -10.82
CA LEU A 106 -1.78 -8.44 -11.75
C LEU A 106 -2.63 -7.35 -12.42
N LEU A 107 -3.92 -7.60 -12.54
CA LEU A 107 -4.86 -6.67 -13.18
C LEU A 107 -5.45 -5.75 -12.12
N VAL A 108 -5.20 -4.47 -12.25
CA VAL A 108 -5.85 -3.42 -11.46
C VAL A 108 -6.79 -2.64 -12.36
N PRO A 109 -8.03 -2.35 -11.91
CA PRO A 109 -8.91 -1.45 -12.63
C PRO A 109 -8.29 -0.06 -12.67
N ASN A 110 -8.14 0.52 -13.84
CA ASN A 110 -7.45 1.80 -14.03
C ASN A 110 -5.99 1.77 -13.53
N SER A 111 -5.55 2.87 -12.94
CA SER A 111 -4.20 3.03 -12.42
C SER A 111 -4.20 3.15 -10.90
N VAL A 112 -3.09 2.78 -10.28
CA VAL A 112 -2.88 2.98 -8.84
C VAL A 112 -2.50 4.44 -8.62
N ILE A 113 -3.50 5.28 -8.31
CA ILE A 113 -3.31 6.71 -8.07
C ILE A 113 -3.00 6.96 -6.60
N PHE A 114 -3.85 6.43 -5.73
CA PHE A 114 -3.62 6.50 -4.28
C PHE A 114 -2.79 5.31 -3.82
N PRO A 115 -1.90 5.52 -2.83
CA PRO A 115 -1.17 4.41 -2.20
C PRO A 115 -2.12 3.36 -1.63
N LEU A 116 -1.78 2.12 -1.85
CA LEU A 116 -2.55 0.99 -1.32
C LEU A 116 -2.25 0.70 0.15
#